data_bd77794a85bea48c2c86977513c8e297
#
_entry.id   bd77794a85bea48c2c86977513c8e297
#
_cell.length_a   1.000
_cell.length_b   1.000
_cell.length_c   1.000
_cell.angle_alpha   90.00
_cell.angle_beta   90.00
_cell.angle_gamma   90.00
#
_symmetry.space_group_name_H-M   'P 1'
#
loop_
_entity.id
_entity.type
_entity.pdbx_description
1 polymer ?
#
loop_
_entity_poly.entity_id
_entity_poly.type
_entity_poly.pdbx_seq_one_letter_code
_entity_poly.pdbx_strand_id
1 'polypeptide(L)'
;MPSVQSSDLLYDHYLPNLTVVAPTEQHPTGRWGRLHKRYLKEHHPIRYNQLLLSGKLGSYLAKLDKQSEEQLALTVRQMQEAEGVTEALKAADQLEWVRRMNSIRNRAEEIILREIGFNTYTNQAFA
;
A
#
# COMPACT_ATOMS: atom_id res chain seq x y z
N MET A 1 -32.82 -5.40 -18.03
CA MET A 1 -32.52 -5.35 -17.90
C MET A 1 -32.17 -5.04 -17.63
N PRO A 2 -32.16 -5.21 -17.36
CA PRO A 2 -31.67 -5.14 -16.98
C PRO A 2 -30.98 -5.18 -16.67
N SER A 3 -30.88 -5.49 -16.56
CA SER A 3 -30.26 -5.57 -16.24
C SER A 3 -29.53 -5.51 -15.78
N VAL A 4 -29.53 -5.64 -15.76
CA VAL A 4 -29.00 -5.56 -15.26
C VAL A 4 -28.43 -5.61 -14.79
N GLN A 5 -28.54 -5.86 -14.76
CA GLN A 5 -28.23 -5.97 -14.38
C GLN A 5 -27.73 -6.32 -13.80
N SER A 6 -27.93 -6.83 -13.84
CA SER A 6 -27.62 -7.14 -13.36
C SER A 6 -26.74 -7.48 -12.97
N SER A 7 -26.60 -7.78 -13.08
CA SER A 7 -25.99 -7.99 -12.78
C SER A 7 -25.31 -7.67 -12.33
N ASP A 8 -25.48 -7.53 -12.45
CA ASP A 8 -25.16 -7.16 -11.97
C ASP A 8 -25.26 -7.02 -11.11
N LEU A 9 -25.94 -7.34 -10.88
CA LEU A 9 -26.34 -7.36 -10.15
C LEU A 9 -26.05 -8.03 -9.39
N LEU A 10 -26.02 -8.91 -9.50
CA LEU A 10 -25.85 -9.47 -8.93
C LEU A 10 -24.94 -9.66 -8.43
N TYR A 11 -24.78 -9.85 -8.86
CA TYR A 11 -24.17 -9.74 -8.46
C TYR A 11 -23.69 -9.31 -7.88
N ASP A 12 -23.97 -9.23 -7.96
CA ASP A 12 -23.90 -8.71 -7.53
C ASP A 12 -24.10 -8.46 -6.87
N HIS A 13 -24.82 -8.83 -6.75
CA HIS A 13 -25.35 -8.55 -6.20
C HIS A 13 -25.37 -8.88 -5.34
N TYR A 14 -25.46 -9.47 -5.24
CA TYR A 14 -25.77 -9.64 -4.53
C TYR A 14 -25.32 -9.83 -3.57
N LEU A 15 -25.18 -10.14 -3.42
CA LEU A 15 -24.95 -10.07 -2.60
C LEU A 15 -24.95 -9.72 -1.72
N PRO A 16 -25.15 -9.71 -1.42
CA PRO A 16 -25.23 -9.10 -0.74
C PRO A 16 -24.76 -8.67 -0.04
N ASN A 17 -24.92 -8.75 0.27
CA ASN A 17 -24.58 -8.05 0.86
C ASN A 17 -23.87 -7.76 1.42
N LEU A 18 -23.54 -8.16 1.57
CA LEU A 18 -23.08 -7.70 2.03
C LEU A 18 -22.74 -6.97 2.45
N THR A 19 -22.87 -6.99 2.41
CA THR A 19 -22.76 -6.13 2.52
C THR A 19 -22.72 -5.27 3.16
N VAL A 20 -22.79 -5.43 3.53
CA VAL A 20 -23.01 -4.70 4.20
C VAL A 20 -22.30 -4.14 4.99
N VAL A 21 -21.72 -4.14 5.08
CA VAL A 21 -20.91 -3.86 5.79
C VAL A 21 -20.78 -2.59 6.22
N ALA A 22 -20.27 -2.23 7.12
CA ALA A 22 -20.14 -0.98 7.66
C ALA A 22 -19.53 -0.06 6.70
N PRO A 23 -20.31 0.53 5.99
CA PRO A 23 -19.83 1.32 4.90
C PRO A 23 -19.14 2.58 5.34
N THR A 24 -19.24 2.87 6.59
CA THR A 24 -18.59 4.06 7.09
C THR A 24 -17.07 4.01 7.04
N GLU A 25 -16.54 2.81 6.91
CA GLU A 25 -15.09 2.65 6.91
C GLU A 25 -14.56 2.57 5.50
N GLN A 26 -14.98 3.44 4.66
CA GLN A 26 -14.56 3.48 3.27
C GLN A 26 -13.32 4.35 3.13
N HIS A 27 -12.19 3.86 3.53
CA HIS A 27 -10.95 4.60 3.38
C HIS A 27 -10.24 4.18 2.10
N PRO A 28 -9.80 5.15 1.29
CA PRO A 28 -9.02 4.79 0.11
C PRO A 28 -7.75 4.09 0.51
N THR A 29 -7.47 2.99 -0.14
CA THR A 29 -6.31 2.19 0.17
C THR A 29 -5.47 2.03 -1.08
N GLY A 30 -4.22 2.51 -1.02
CA GLY A 30 -3.31 2.38 -2.13
C GLY A 30 -2.60 1.02 -2.12
N ARG A 31 -1.55 0.93 -2.93
CA ARG A 31 -0.89 -0.37 -3.12
C ARG A 31 -0.24 -0.90 -1.85
N TRP A 32 0.32 -0.02 -1.00
CA TRP A 32 0.97 -0.48 0.23
C TRP A 32 -0.04 -1.07 1.19
N GLY A 33 -1.18 -0.42 1.32
CA GLY A 33 -2.25 -0.95 2.17
C GLY A 33 -2.75 -2.28 1.67
N ARG A 34 -2.92 -2.42 0.35
CA ARG A 34 -3.40 -3.68 -0.20
C ARG A 34 -2.39 -4.80 -0.01
N LEU A 35 -1.11 -4.52 -0.17
CA LEU A 35 -0.08 -5.52 0.05
C LEU A 35 -0.03 -5.95 1.51
N HIS A 36 -0.11 -5.00 2.43
CA HIS A 36 -0.10 -5.32 3.85
C HIS A 36 -1.34 -6.11 4.25
N LYS A 37 -2.49 -5.76 3.68
CA LYS A 37 -3.72 -6.50 3.95
C LYS A 37 -3.56 -7.96 3.58
N ARG A 38 -3.01 -8.23 2.40
CA ARG A 38 -2.78 -9.60 1.98
C ARG A 38 -1.80 -10.31 2.90
N TYR A 39 -0.75 -9.61 3.29
CA TYR A 39 0.22 -10.17 4.23
C TYR A 39 -0.43 -10.56 5.55
N LEU A 40 -1.28 -9.68 6.09
CA LEU A 40 -1.97 -9.97 7.34
C LEU A 40 -2.87 -11.20 7.20
N LYS A 41 -3.61 -11.28 6.09
CA LYS A 41 -4.50 -12.43 5.89
C LYS A 41 -3.73 -13.73 5.82
N GLU A 42 -2.56 -13.73 5.20
CA GLU A 42 -1.79 -14.96 4.99
C GLU A 42 -0.95 -15.33 6.19
N HIS A 43 -0.42 -14.35 6.89
CA HIS A 43 0.57 -14.63 7.93
C HIS A 43 0.13 -14.26 9.33
N HIS A 44 -0.88 -13.43 9.48
CA HIS A 44 -1.38 -13.01 10.78
C HIS A 44 -2.91 -12.96 10.78
N PRO A 45 -3.55 -14.11 10.55
CA PRO A 45 -5.01 -14.11 10.40
C PRO A 45 -5.75 -13.70 11.66
N ILE A 46 -5.19 -13.97 12.85
CA ILE A 46 -5.84 -13.55 14.07
C ILE A 46 -5.90 -12.03 14.17
N ARG A 47 -4.79 -11.38 13.91
CA ARG A 47 -4.74 -9.92 13.93
C ARG A 47 -5.63 -9.33 12.84
N TYR A 48 -5.62 -9.95 11.66
CA TYR A 48 -6.50 -9.50 10.58
C TYR A 48 -7.96 -9.55 11.01
N ASN A 49 -8.35 -10.66 11.62
CA ASN A 49 -9.73 -10.81 12.07
C ASN A 49 -10.08 -9.84 13.19
N GLN A 50 -9.16 -9.58 14.10
CA GLN A 50 -9.39 -8.60 15.15
C GLN A 50 -9.65 -7.21 14.58
N LEU A 51 -8.85 -6.80 13.62
CA LEU A 51 -9.03 -5.51 12.98
C LEU A 51 -10.33 -5.46 12.20
N LEU A 52 -10.63 -6.54 11.49
CA LEU A 52 -11.86 -6.60 10.69
C LEU A 52 -13.10 -6.52 11.57
N LEU A 53 -13.13 -7.30 12.64
CA LEU A 53 -14.30 -7.36 13.49
C LEU A 53 -14.49 -6.09 14.31
N SER A 54 -13.41 -5.41 14.64
CA SER A 54 -13.50 -4.15 15.38
C SER A 54 -13.86 -2.97 14.47
N GLY A 55 -13.89 -3.19 13.16
CA GLY A 55 -14.19 -2.12 12.22
C GLY A 55 -13.03 -1.18 11.96
N LYS A 56 -11.84 -1.55 12.37
CA LYS A 56 -10.68 -0.67 12.27
C LYS A 56 -9.72 -1.03 11.14
N LEU A 57 -10.04 -2.09 10.39
CA LEU A 57 -9.12 -2.52 9.34
C LEU A 57 -8.91 -1.46 8.28
N GLY A 58 -9.98 -0.82 7.84
CA GLY A 58 -9.89 0.19 6.80
C GLY A 58 -9.02 1.36 7.20
N SER A 59 -9.25 1.91 8.39
CA SER A 59 -8.46 3.05 8.83
C SER A 59 -7.02 2.66 9.12
N TYR A 60 -6.80 1.47 9.64
CA TYR A 60 -5.44 0.98 9.87
C TYR A 60 -4.66 0.88 8.57
N LEU A 61 -5.27 0.30 7.53
CA LEU A 61 -4.60 0.14 6.25
C LEU A 61 -4.38 1.47 5.54
N ALA A 62 -5.34 2.39 5.64
CA ALA A 62 -5.20 3.70 5.04
C ALA A 62 -4.04 4.48 5.68
N LYS A 63 -3.94 4.39 6.99
CA LYS A 63 -2.87 5.05 7.71
C LYS A 63 -1.52 4.46 7.35
N LEU A 64 -1.45 3.14 7.30
CA LEU A 64 -0.21 2.46 6.91
C LEU A 64 0.20 2.82 5.49
N ASP A 65 -0.77 2.87 4.59
CA ASP A 65 -0.49 3.23 3.20
C ASP A 65 0.09 4.63 3.10
N LYS A 66 -0.50 5.57 3.81
CA LYS A 66 -0.01 6.94 3.80
C LYS A 66 1.39 7.03 4.38
N GLN A 67 1.62 6.37 5.50
CA GLN A 67 2.94 6.36 6.12
C GLN A 67 3.98 5.74 5.20
N SER A 68 3.61 4.69 4.49
CA SER A 68 4.53 4.02 3.57
C SER A 68 4.88 4.92 2.39
N GLU A 69 3.89 5.65 1.86
CA GLU A 69 4.18 6.59 0.78
C GLU A 69 5.10 7.71 1.24
N GLU A 70 4.87 8.22 2.43
CA GLU A 70 5.73 9.26 2.97
C GLU A 70 7.15 8.74 3.20
N GLN A 71 7.26 7.53 3.71
CA GLN A 71 8.56 6.91 3.92
C GLN A 71 9.28 6.66 2.61
N LEU A 72 8.54 6.24 1.60
CA LEU A 72 9.10 6.04 0.27
C LEU A 72 9.67 7.34 -0.28
N ALA A 73 8.89 8.42 -0.19
CA ALA A 73 9.35 9.71 -0.70
C ALA A 73 10.61 10.18 0.03
N LEU A 74 10.64 10.00 1.33
CA LEU A 74 11.79 10.38 2.12
C LEU A 74 13.02 9.56 1.73
N THR A 75 12.85 8.26 1.60
CA THR A 75 13.95 7.36 1.25
C THR A 75 14.51 7.69 -0.14
N VAL A 76 13.62 7.96 -1.09
CA VAL A 76 14.06 8.34 -2.44
C VAL A 76 14.88 9.62 -2.37
N ARG A 77 14.41 10.62 -1.61
CA ARG A 77 15.13 11.89 -1.51
C ARG A 77 16.50 11.69 -0.87
N GLN A 78 16.56 10.89 0.19
CA GLN A 78 17.83 10.62 0.85
C GLN A 78 18.82 9.92 -0.08
N MET A 79 18.34 8.97 -0.86
CA MET A 79 19.20 8.28 -1.82
C MET A 79 19.67 9.21 -2.95
N GLN A 80 18.78 10.10 -3.40
CA GLN A 80 19.17 11.10 -4.40
C GLN A 80 20.31 11.95 -3.90
N GLU A 81 20.22 12.42 -2.67
CA GLU A 81 21.28 13.25 -2.10
C GLU A 81 22.56 12.47 -1.91
N ALA A 82 22.46 11.25 -1.42
CA ALA A 82 23.63 10.43 -1.18
C ALA A 82 24.37 10.05 -2.46
N GLU A 83 23.63 9.87 -3.55
CA GLU A 83 24.23 9.43 -4.82
C GLU A 83 24.41 10.57 -5.82
N GLY A 84 24.11 11.79 -5.43
CA GLY A 84 24.34 12.95 -6.30
C GLY A 84 23.42 13.02 -7.50
N VAL A 85 22.21 12.46 -7.39
CA VAL A 85 21.23 12.51 -8.47
C VAL A 85 20.42 13.78 -8.33
N THR A 86 20.85 14.84 -8.98
CA THR A 86 20.36 16.19 -8.76
C THR A 86 19.69 16.74 -10.01
N GLU A 87 19.09 17.92 -9.83
CA GLU A 87 18.54 18.65 -10.98
C GLU A 87 19.62 19.06 -11.96
N ALA A 88 20.82 19.28 -11.47
CA ALA A 88 21.95 19.58 -12.35
C ALA A 88 22.25 18.39 -13.26
N LEU A 89 22.22 17.20 -12.72
CA LEU A 89 22.40 15.99 -13.53
C LEU A 89 21.29 15.86 -14.55
N LYS A 90 20.06 16.12 -14.14
CA LYS A 90 18.92 16.05 -15.04
C LYS A 90 19.07 16.99 -16.23
N ALA A 91 19.57 18.20 -15.97
CA ALA A 91 19.79 19.17 -17.04
C ALA A 91 20.95 18.77 -17.95
N ALA A 92 22.00 18.19 -17.37
CA ALA A 92 23.19 17.84 -18.13
C ALA A 92 23.02 16.54 -18.91
N ASP A 93 22.36 15.55 -18.32
CA ASP A 93 22.22 14.22 -18.93
C ASP A 93 20.92 13.61 -18.46
N GLN A 94 19.83 13.92 -19.16
CA GLN A 94 18.51 13.51 -18.75
C GLN A 94 18.37 11.97 -18.74
N LEU A 95 18.97 11.31 -19.71
CA LEU A 95 18.86 9.86 -19.80
C LEU A 95 19.53 9.17 -18.61
N GLU A 96 20.69 9.66 -18.24
CA GLU A 96 21.38 9.12 -17.06
C GLU A 96 20.59 9.40 -15.78
N TRP A 97 19.97 10.59 -15.70
CA TRP A 97 19.15 10.93 -14.56
C TRP A 97 17.96 9.97 -14.42
N VAL A 98 17.29 9.69 -15.54
CA VAL A 98 16.16 8.76 -15.53
C VAL A 98 16.60 7.37 -15.08
N ARG A 99 17.74 6.91 -15.60
CA ARG A 99 18.25 5.58 -15.25
C ARG A 99 18.54 5.49 -13.76
N ARG A 100 19.19 6.51 -13.22
CA ARG A 100 19.53 6.49 -11.80
C ARG A 100 18.31 6.62 -10.92
N MET A 101 17.34 7.45 -11.32
CA MET A 101 16.11 7.58 -10.56
C MET A 101 15.32 6.28 -10.53
N ASN A 102 15.28 5.57 -11.64
CA ASN A 102 14.60 4.28 -11.66
C ASN A 102 15.26 3.30 -10.70
N SER A 103 16.59 3.28 -10.67
CA SER A 103 17.32 2.42 -9.74
C SER A 103 17.02 2.79 -8.29
N ILE A 104 17.05 4.08 -7.99
CA ILE A 104 16.78 4.55 -6.64
C ILE A 104 15.36 4.18 -6.22
N ARG A 105 14.40 4.42 -7.10
CA ARG A 105 13.01 4.13 -6.78
C ARG A 105 12.81 2.64 -6.53
N ASN A 106 13.41 1.79 -7.35
CA ASN A 106 13.27 0.35 -7.16
C ASN A 106 13.85 -0.11 -5.82
N ARG A 107 15.02 0.41 -5.47
CA ARG A 107 15.64 0.04 -4.19
C ARG A 107 14.85 0.56 -3.01
N ALA A 108 14.34 1.78 -3.12
CA ALA A 108 13.53 2.35 -2.05
C ALA A 108 12.24 1.56 -1.87
N GLU A 109 11.60 1.17 -2.97
CA GLU A 109 10.38 0.38 -2.89
C GLU A 109 10.62 -0.97 -2.23
N GLU A 110 11.76 -1.59 -2.49
CA GLU A 110 12.08 -2.85 -1.83
C GLU A 110 12.21 -2.69 -0.32
N ILE A 111 12.77 -1.58 0.11
CA ILE A 111 12.88 -1.31 1.54
C ILE A 111 11.49 -1.22 2.16
N ILE A 112 10.58 -0.48 1.53
CA ILE A 112 9.22 -0.34 2.05
C ILE A 112 8.51 -1.69 2.06
N LEU A 113 8.67 -2.48 1.00
CA LEU A 113 8.05 -3.79 0.93
C LEU A 113 8.50 -4.68 2.09
N ARG A 114 9.78 -4.65 2.41
CA ARG A 114 10.27 -5.44 3.54
C ARG A 114 9.62 -5.00 4.84
N GLU A 115 9.47 -3.71 5.01
CA GLU A 115 8.91 -3.19 6.25
C GLU A 115 7.46 -3.57 6.44
N ILE A 116 6.69 -3.61 5.37
CA ILE A 116 5.26 -3.86 5.52
C ILE A 116 4.85 -5.32 5.31
N GLY A 117 5.72 -6.14 4.71
CA GLY A 117 5.28 -7.47 4.37
C GLY A 117 6.26 -8.58 4.58
N PHE A 118 7.56 -8.28 4.65
CA PHE A 118 8.54 -9.35 4.74
C PHE A 118 9.39 -9.28 5.97
N ASN A 119 9.29 -8.21 6.75
CA ASN A 119 10.06 -8.07 7.96
C ASN A 119 9.18 -8.45 9.15
N THR A 120 9.18 -9.73 9.46
CA THR A 120 8.39 -10.25 10.55
C THR A 120 8.78 -9.63 11.88
N TYR A 121 10.06 -9.36 12.04
CA TYR A 121 10.53 -8.77 13.30
C TYR A 121 9.98 -7.38 13.49
N THR A 122 9.96 -6.59 12.44
CA THR A 122 9.41 -5.25 12.51
C THR A 122 7.93 -5.31 12.87
N ASN A 123 7.19 -6.23 12.28
CA ASN A 123 5.79 -6.37 12.59
C ASN A 123 5.58 -6.77 14.04
N GLN A 124 6.40 -7.65 14.55
CA GLN A 124 6.30 -8.05 15.95
C GLN A 124 6.64 -6.91 16.90
N ALA A 125 7.60 -6.10 16.52
CA ALA A 125 7.98 -4.97 17.34
C ALA A 125 6.84 -3.97 17.46
N PHE A 126 6.03 -3.84 16.44
CA PHE A 126 4.92 -2.90 16.43
C PHE A 126 3.62 -3.51 16.96
N ALA A 127 3.60 -4.79 17.06
CA ALA A 127 2.42 -5.46 17.57
C ALA A 127 2.40 -5.46 19.07
#